data_4ede984eb967d3dde2bef078dc99457d
#
_entry.id   4ede984eb967d3dde2bef078dc99457d
#
_cell.length_a   1.000
_cell.length_b   1.000
_cell.length_c   1.000
_cell.angle_alpha   90.00
_cell.angle_beta   90.00
_cell.angle_gamma   90.00
#
_symmetry.space_group_name_H-M   'P 1'
#
loop_
_entity.id
_entity.type
_entity.pdbx_description
1 polymer ?
#
loop_
_entity_poly.entity_id
_entity_poly.type
_entity_poly.pdbx_seq_one_letter_code
_entity_poly.pdbx_strand_id
1 'polypeptide(L)'
;MTRAPGTAPSLRLFTALWPPAAVRDALLALRDRWQWPSGAAMVDASRLHVTLHFLGSVEASRLPALVDGLAVPMAPADLHIEPARQRVWPGGIAVLELEVPEALRRLHALVAQALGRLGMVVEARPWRPHVTFARKAAGAVPSIGETGAPVWPVDGYALVRSAGGRYDLLQSYAAAKG
;
A
#
# COMPACT_ATOMS: atom_id res chain seq x y z
N MET A 1 11.52 16.57 42.31
CA MET A 1 11.24 16.91 40.92
C MET A 1 10.95 15.63 40.16
N THR A 2 9.68 15.28 40.00
CA THR A 2 9.26 14.05 39.31
C THR A 2 9.23 14.36 37.80
N ARG A 3 10.17 13.73 37.08
CA ARG A 3 10.26 13.81 35.63
C ARG A 3 8.95 13.23 35.05
N ALA A 4 8.22 14.01 34.28
CA ALA A 4 7.02 13.53 33.56
C ALA A 4 7.39 12.27 32.73
N PRO A 5 6.55 11.24 32.70
CA PRO A 5 6.81 10.06 31.87
C PRO A 5 6.87 10.52 30.42
N GLY A 6 8.06 10.45 29.81
CA GLY A 6 8.24 10.73 28.39
C GLY A 6 7.35 9.79 27.61
N THR A 7 6.50 10.33 26.72
CA THR A 7 5.66 9.55 25.81
C THR A 7 6.57 8.57 25.07
N ALA A 8 6.29 7.27 25.17
CA ALA A 8 7.06 6.25 24.46
C ALA A 8 7.09 6.58 22.96
N PRO A 9 8.23 6.42 22.28
CA PRO A 9 8.33 6.72 20.86
C PRO A 9 7.33 5.87 20.07
N SER A 10 6.58 6.51 19.18
CA SER A 10 5.58 5.85 18.35
C SER A 10 5.99 5.83 16.88
N LEU A 11 5.60 4.78 16.17
CA LEU A 11 5.85 4.56 14.75
C LEU A 11 4.52 4.56 14.01
N ARG A 12 4.44 5.28 12.90
CA ARG A 12 3.29 5.18 12.00
C ARG A 12 3.51 4.05 11.01
N LEU A 13 2.71 2.99 11.12
CA LEU A 13 2.92 1.75 10.41
C LEU A 13 1.75 1.39 9.49
N PHE A 14 2.05 0.64 8.44
CA PHE A 14 1.08 -0.02 7.57
C PHE A 14 1.70 -1.25 6.91
N THR A 15 0.86 -2.17 6.42
CA THR A 15 1.29 -3.30 5.58
C THR A 15 0.91 -3.03 4.13
N ALA A 16 1.76 -3.46 3.19
CA ALA A 16 1.57 -3.14 1.78
C ALA A 16 2.20 -4.18 0.82
N LEU A 17 1.63 -4.24 -0.40
CA LEU A 17 2.30 -4.82 -1.56
C LEU A 17 3.21 -3.74 -2.16
N TRP A 18 4.46 -4.10 -2.46
CA TRP A 18 5.47 -3.18 -2.98
C TRP A 18 5.86 -3.55 -4.40
N PRO A 19 5.70 -2.65 -5.40
CA PRO A 19 5.96 -2.99 -6.78
C PRO A 19 7.46 -3.15 -7.04
N PRO A 20 7.89 -4.20 -7.76
CA PRO A 20 9.24 -4.26 -8.29
C PRO A 20 9.48 -3.16 -9.33
N ALA A 21 10.74 -2.89 -9.66
CA ALA A 21 11.13 -1.76 -10.49
C ALA A 21 10.37 -1.69 -11.83
N ALA A 22 10.27 -2.80 -12.56
CA ALA A 22 9.57 -2.83 -13.85
C ALA A 22 8.08 -2.49 -13.73
N VAL A 23 7.41 -2.96 -12.67
CA VAL A 23 6.00 -2.64 -12.41
C VAL A 23 5.84 -1.18 -12.00
N ARG A 24 6.76 -0.66 -11.17
CA ARG A 24 6.77 0.75 -10.78
C ARG A 24 6.92 1.66 -12.01
N ASP A 25 7.81 1.31 -12.94
CA ASP A 25 8.03 2.08 -14.18
C ASP A 25 6.76 2.06 -15.05
N ALA A 26 6.08 0.93 -15.15
CA ALA A 26 4.80 0.82 -15.85
C ALA A 26 3.70 1.68 -15.19
N LEU A 27 3.62 1.69 -13.85
CA LEU A 27 2.69 2.53 -13.10
C LEU A 27 2.98 4.03 -13.31
N LEU A 28 4.26 4.42 -13.36
CA LEU A 28 4.67 5.78 -13.67
C LEU A 28 4.28 6.17 -15.08
N ALA A 29 4.50 5.30 -16.07
CA ALA A 29 4.11 5.54 -17.45
C ALA A 29 2.58 5.74 -17.59
N LEU A 30 1.77 5.01 -16.83
CA LEU A 30 0.32 5.25 -16.77
C LEU A 30 -0.01 6.60 -16.16
N ARG A 31 0.60 6.93 -15.02
CA ARG A 31 0.40 8.21 -14.33
C ARG A 31 0.78 9.40 -15.21
N ASP A 32 1.90 9.34 -15.90
CA ASP A 32 2.46 10.46 -16.67
C ASP A 32 1.63 10.77 -17.92
N ARG A 33 0.68 9.92 -18.29
CA ARG A 33 -0.27 10.15 -19.39
C ARG A 33 -1.52 10.90 -18.96
N TRP A 34 -1.74 11.14 -17.66
CA TRP A 34 -2.87 11.91 -17.18
C TRP A 34 -2.72 13.40 -17.52
N GLN A 35 -3.85 14.06 -17.71
CA GLN A 35 -3.91 15.51 -17.70
C GLN A 35 -4.11 15.97 -16.26
N TRP A 36 -3.09 16.61 -15.69
CA TRP A 36 -3.09 17.01 -14.30
C TRP A 36 -3.49 18.47 -14.13
N PRO A 37 -4.37 18.81 -13.17
CA PRO A 37 -4.63 20.20 -12.81
C PRO A 37 -3.41 20.84 -12.15
N SER A 38 -3.35 22.18 -12.22
CA SER A 38 -2.33 22.93 -11.50
C SER A 38 -2.42 22.64 -9.99
N GLY A 39 -1.27 22.36 -9.37
CA GLY A 39 -1.19 22.07 -7.93
C GLY A 39 -1.49 20.61 -7.54
N ALA A 40 -1.70 19.69 -8.48
CA ALA A 40 -1.76 18.28 -8.18
C ALA A 40 -0.46 17.81 -7.50
N ALA A 41 -0.60 17.11 -6.38
CA ALA A 41 0.52 16.62 -5.60
C ALA A 41 0.80 15.15 -5.98
N MET A 42 1.80 14.94 -6.85
CA MET A 42 2.20 13.60 -7.30
C MET A 42 2.76 12.78 -6.14
N VAL A 43 2.39 11.51 -6.09
CA VAL A 43 3.06 10.54 -5.21
C VAL A 43 4.42 10.23 -5.80
N ASP A 44 5.48 10.32 -4.98
CA ASP A 44 6.82 9.95 -5.38
C ASP A 44 6.89 8.49 -5.85
N ALA A 45 7.73 8.21 -6.85
CA ALA A 45 7.87 6.88 -7.41
C ALA A 45 8.19 5.81 -6.35
N SER A 46 9.04 6.14 -5.38
CA SER A 46 9.43 5.25 -4.29
C SER A 46 8.32 4.95 -3.29
N ARG A 47 7.17 5.66 -3.40
CA ARG A 47 6.02 5.49 -2.50
C ARG A 47 4.80 4.88 -3.18
N LEU A 48 4.91 4.47 -4.45
CA LEU A 48 3.83 3.73 -5.12
C LEU A 48 3.69 2.33 -4.49
N HIS A 49 2.52 2.00 -4.02
CA HIS A 49 2.23 0.72 -3.34
C HIS A 49 0.72 0.44 -3.31
N VAL A 50 0.36 -0.76 -2.92
CA VAL A 50 -1.01 -1.12 -2.55
C VAL A 50 -1.05 -1.37 -1.05
N THR A 51 -1.78 -0.55 -0.29
CA THR A 51 -1.95 -0.77 1.14
C THR A 51 -2.83 -2.00 1.40
N LEU A 52 -2.37 -2.89 2.27
CA LEU A 52 -3.18 -3.97 2.83
C LEU A 52 -3.94 -3.46 4.07
N HIS A 53 -3.22 -3.05 5.12
CA HIS A 53 -3.82 -2.53 6.36
C HIS A 53 -3.04 -1.36 6.92
N PHE A 54 -3.75 -0.33 7.38
CA PHE A 54 -3.17 0.72 8.20
C PHE A 54 -3.17 0.29 9.67
N LEU A 55 -2.01 0.39 10.32
CA LEU A 55 -1.87 0.13 11.75
C LEU A 55 -1.94 1.43 12.58
N GLY A 56 -1.72 2.57 11.91
CA GLY A 56 -1.70 3.87 12.58
C GLY A 56 -0.44 4.09 13.42
N SER A 57 -0.59 4.80 14.53
CA SER A 57 0.50 5.08 15.47
C SER A 57 0.63 3.92 16.46
N VAL A 58 1.80 3.28 16.48
CA VAL A 58 2.08 2.09 17.29
C VAL A 58 3.30 2.39 18.17
N GLU A 59 3.27 2.00 19.42
CA GLU A 59 4.44 2.11 20.31
C GLU A 59 5.63 1.32 19.73
N ALA A 60 6.81 1.93 19.71
CA ALA A 60 8.01 1.30 19.14
C ALA A 60 8.38 -0.04 19.81
N SER A 61 8.08 -0.18 21.11
CA SER A 61 8.27 -1.42 21.88
C SER A 61 7.50 -2.63 21.32
N ARG A 62 6.42 -2.39 20.57
CA ARG A 62 5.60 -3.44 19.97
C ARG A 62 6.13 -3.94 18.61
N LEU A 63 7.14 -3.26 18.04
CA LEU A 63 7.64 -3.58 16.71
C LEU A 63 8.13 -5.02 16.56
N PRO A 64 8.93 -5.60 17.50
CA PRO A 64 9.37 -7.00 17.38
C PRO A 64 8.20 -7.97 17.30
N ALA A 65 7.20 -7.84 18.17
CA ALA A 65 6.02 -8.70 18.16
C ALA A 65 5.19 -8.55 16.88
N LEU A 66 5.12 -7.33 16.31
CA LEU A 66 4.47 -7.10 15.02
C LEU A 66 5.23 -7.76 13.87
N VAL A 67 6.55 -7.63 13.84
CA VAL A 67 7.40 -8.25 12.81
C VAL A 67 7.18 -9.77 12.78
N ASP A 68 7.22 -10.42 13.94
CA ASP A 68 7.05 -11.87 14.04
C ASP A 68 5.60 -12.29 13.76
N GLY A 69 4.64 -11.60 14.35
CA GLY A 69 3.22 -11.96 14.26
C GLY A 69 2.58 -11.69 12.90
N LEU A 70 3.17 -10.82 12.08
CA LEU A 70 2.70 -10.53 10.72
C LEU A 70 3.29 -11.48 9.66
N ALA A 71 4.14 -12.41 10.02
CA ALA A 71 4.65 -13.46 9.12
C ALA A 71 3.54 -14.49 8.83
N VAL A 72 2.60 -14.14 7.95
CA VAL A 72 1.51 -15.04 7.55
C VAL A 72 1.83 -15.74 6.22
N PRO A 73 1.32 -16.98 5.99
CA PRO A 73 1.55 -17.67 4.74
C PRO A 73 0.92 -16.93 3.56
N MET A 74 1.65 -16.85 2.46
CA MET A 74 1.21 -16.24 1.22
C MET A 74 1.56 -17.16 0.05
N ALA A 75 0.63 -17.32 -0.88
CA ALA A 75 0.89 -17.86 -2.21
C ALA A 75 1.23 -16.72 -3.17
N PRO A 76 2.19 -16.90 -4.10
CA PRO A 76 2.43 -15.93 -5.16
C PRO A 76 1.18 -15.74 -6.02
N ALA A 77 1.01 -14.56 -6.57
CA ALA A 77 -0.14 -14.23 -7.41
C ALA A 77 0.21 -13.16 -8.45
N ASP A 78 -0.39 -13.26 -9.62
CA ASP A 78 -0.30 -12.26 -10.67
C ASP A 78 -1.43 -11.24 -10.52
N LEU A 79 -1.05 -9.98 -10.38
CA LEU A 79 -1.98 -8.84 -10.33
C LEU A 79 -1.97 -8.12 -11.67
N HIS A 80 -3.07 -8.20 -12.40
CA HIS A 80 -3.22 -7.54 -13.69
C HIS A 80 -3.53 -6.06 -13.50
N ILE A 81 -2.75 -5.19 -14.15
CA ILE A 81 -2.94 -3.75 -14.12
C ILE A 81 -3.82 -3.35 -15.30
N GLU A 82 -5.05 -2.93 -15.03
CA GLU A 82 -6.01 -2.51 -16.04
C GLU A 82 -6.06 -0.97 -16.14
N PRO A 83 -5.51 -0.36 -17.21
CA PRO A 83 -5.51 1.10 -17.37
C PRO A 83 -6.91 1.72 -17.34
N ALA A 84 -7.94 1.00 -17.74
CA ALA A 84 -9.33 1.46 -17.69
C ALA A 84 -9.89 1.68 -16.28
N ARG A 85 -9.21 1.19 -15.25
CA ARG A 85 -9.60 1.35 -13.84
C ARG A 85 -9.03 2.59 -13.16
N GLN A 86 -8.46 3.51 -13.92
CA GLN A 86 -8.00 4.81 -13.39
C GLN A 86 -9.19 5.70 -13.02
N ARG A 87 -9.16 6.30 -11.82
CA ARG A 87 -10.27 7.10 -11.25
C ARG A 87 -9.74 8.28 -10.46
N VAL A 88 -10.58 9.31 -10.34
CA VAL A 88 -10.41 10.35 -9.30
C VAL A 88 -11.49 10.13 -8.25
N TRP A 89 -11.07 9.81 -7.05
CA TRP A 89 -11.97 9.63 -5.91
C TRP A 89 -12.34 10.98 -5.28
N PRO A 90 -13.46 11.02 -4.51
CA PRO A 90 -13.81 12.20 -3.71
C PRO A 90 -12.62 12.71 -2.89
N GLY A 91 -12.46 14.03 -2.80
CA GLY A 91 -11.30 14.66 -2.18
C GLY A 91 -10.08 14.82 -3.11
N GLY A 92 -10.25 14.52 -4.42
CA GLY A 92 -9.19 14.73 -5.42
C GLY A 92 -8.03 13.74 -5.27
N ILE A 93 -8.34 12.47 -5.02
CA ILE A 93 -7.34 11.41 -4.95
C ILE A 93 -7.35 10.65 -6.28
N ALA A 94 -6.32 10.81 -7.09
CA ALA A 94 -6.15 10.07 -8.34
C ALA A 94 -5.55 8.69 -8.05
N VAL A 95 -6.25 7.64 -8.48
CA VAL A 95 -5.90 6.26 -8.19
C VAL A 95 -6.01 5.37 -9.42
N LEU A 96 -5.27 4.27 -9.39
CA LEU A 96 -5.53 3.08 -10.19
C LEU A 96 -6.19 2.04 -9.26
N GLU A 97 -7.47 1.76 -9.47
CA GLU A 97 -8.17 0.67 -8.77
C GLU A 97 -7.71 -0.67 -9.35
N LEU A 98 -7.61 -1.67 -8.47
CA LEU A 98 -7.09 -2.98 -8.84
C LEU A 98 -8.14 -4.05 -8.54
N GLU A 99 -8.28 -4.99 -9.46
CA GLU A 99 -8.97 -6.25 -9.19
C GLU A 99 -7.94 -7.27 -8.73
N VAL A 100 -8.09 -7.74 -7.50
CA VAL A 100 -7.12 -8.64 -6.92
C VAL A 100 -7.60 -10.10 -7.00
N PRO A 101 -6.71 -11.06 -7.32
CA PRO A 101 -7.02 -12.47 -7.31
C PRO A 101 -7.31 -12.96 -5.88
N GLU A 102 -7.94 -14.11 -5.77
CA GLU A 102 -8.36 -14.69 -4.48
C GLU A 102 -7.17 -14.89 -3.51
N ALA A 103 -6.00 -15.24 -4.02
CA ALA A 103 -4.79 -15.39 -3.20
C ALA A 103 -4.45 -14.09 -2.43
N LEU A 104 -4.62 -12.92 -3.05
CA LEU A 104 -4.37 -11.63 -2.39
C LEU A 104 -5.51 -11.22 -1.45
N ARG A 105 -6.76 -11.59 -1.75
CA ARG A 105 -7.87 -11.42 -0.79
C ARG A 105 -7.63 -12.26 0.46
N ARG A 106 -7.18 -13.50 0.27
CA ARG A 106 -6.80 -14.39 1.37
C ARG A 106 -5.65 -13.81 2.19
N LEU A 107 -4.61 -13.29 1.54
CA LEU A 107 -3.51 -12.62 2.23
C LEU A 107 -4.03 -11.46 3.09
N HIS A 108 -4.86 -10.58 2.52
CA HIS A 108 -5.45 -9.45 3.25
C HIS A 108 -6.21 -9.94 4.50
N ALA A 109 -7.02 -11.00 4.37
CA ALA A 109 -7.75 -11.59 5.50
C ALA A 109 -6.82 -12.20 6.56
N LEU A 110 -5.76 -12.90 6.16
CA LEU A 110 -4.79 -13.50 7.09
C LEU A 110 -4.01 -12.43 7.86
N VAL A 111 -3.61 -11.34 7.19
CA VAL A 111 -2.96 -10.20 7.84
C VAL A 111 -3.93 -9.52 8.83
N ALA A 112 -5.21 -9.36 8.47
CA ALA A 112 -6.24 -8.83 9.39
C ALA A 112 -6.37 -9.70 10.65
N GLN A 113 -6.44 -11.02 10.50
CA GLN A 113 -6.50 -11.95 11.64
C GLN A 113 -5.25 -11.88 12.51
N ALA A 114 -4.06 -11.78 11.90
CA ALA A 114 -2.80 -11.62 12.63
C ALA A 114 -2.79 -10.31 13.43
N LEU A 115 -3.20 -9.21 12.83
CA LEU A 115 -3.35 -7.92 13.52
C LEU A 115 -4.33 -8.01 14.69
N GLY A 116 -5.46 -8.67 14.51
CA GLY A 116 -6.43 -8.90 15.60
C GLY A 116 -5.83 -9.69 16.76
N ARG A 117 -5.07 -10.77 16.48
CA ARG A 117 -4.34 -11.54 17.52
C ARG A 117 -3.30 -10.70 18.26
N LEU A 118 -2.71 -9.73 17.58
CA LEU A 118 -1.76 -8.79 18.15
C LEU A 118 -2.44 -7.62 18.88
N GLY A 119 -3.77 -7.63 19.03
CA GLY A 119 -4.53 -6.58 19.69
C GLY A 119 -4.54 -5.25 18.92
N MET A 120 -4.36 -5.30 17.61
CA MET A 120 -4.47 -4.12 16.74
C MET A 120 -5.90 -3.96 16.24
N VAL A 121 -6.34 -2.70 16.13
CA VAL A 121 -7.63 -2.40 15.50
C VAL A 121 -7.49 -2.51 13.99
N VAL A 122 -8.32 -3.33 13.37
CA VAL A 122 -8.40 -3.48 11.91
C VAL A 122 -9.57 -2.66 11.39
N GLU A 123 -9.37 -1.97 10.29
CA GLU A 123 -10.41 -1.16 9.64
C GLU A 123 -11.58 -2.05 9.19
N ALA A 124 -12.80 -1.69 9.59
CA ALA A 124 -14.00 -2.47 9.26
C ALA A 124 -14.51 -2.25 7.82
N ARG A 125 -13.99 -1.22 7.13
CA ARG A 125 -14.39 -0.92 5.75
C ARG A 125 -13.93 -2.00 4.78
N PRO A 126 -14.72 -2.30 3.72
CA PRO A 126 -14.27 -3.18 2.66
C PRO A 126 -12.94 -2.72 2.06
N TRP A 127 -12.03 -3.65 1.85
CA TRP A 127 -10.76 -3.35 1.20
C TRP A 127 -10.98 -2.91 -0.25
N ARG A 128 -10.45 -1.76 -0.60
CA ARG A 128 -10.43 -1.22 -1.98
C ARG A 128 -8.99 -1.14 -2.45
N PRO A 129 -8.45 -2.21 -3.04
CA PRO A 129 -7.05 -2.24 -3.49
C PRO A 129 -6.83 -1.21 -4.59
N HIS A 130 -5.82 -0.35 -4.40
CA HIS A 130 -5.50 0.71 -5.35
C HIS A 130 -4.05 1.18 -5.20
N VAL A 131 -3.52 1.76 -6.26
CA VAL A 131 -2.29 2.57 -6.22
C VAL A 131 -2.69 4.04 -6.30
N THR A 132 -2.21 4.86 -5.36
CA THR A 132 -2.42 6.31 -5.41
C THR A 132 -1.36 6.97 -6.28
N PHE A 133 -1.79 7.70 -7.31
CA PHE A 133 -0.90 8.46 -8.20
C PHE A 133 -0.68 9.89 -7.75
N ALA A 134 -1.73 10.57 -7.29
CA ALA A 134 -1.66 11.95 -6.83
C ALA A 134 -2.76 12.28 -5.83
N ARG A 135 -2.55 13.37 -5.08
CA ARG A 135 -3.55 14.04 -4.25
C ARG A 135 -3.78 15.45 -4.78
N LYS A 136 -4.81 16.14 -4.30
CA LYS A 136 -5.20 17.46 -4.82
C LYS A 136 -5.41 17.44 -6.35
N ALA A 137 -5.92 16.34 -6.86
CA ALA A 137 -6.06 16.03 -8.27
C ALA A 137 -7.52 16.15 -8.75
N ALA A 138 -8.34 16.95 -8.08
CA ALA A 138 -9.71 17.22 -8.54
C ALA A 138 -9.68 17.83 -9.96
N GLY A 139 -10.40 17.21 -10.88
CA GLY A 139 -10.38 17.60 -12.30
C GLY A 139 -9.26 16.96 -13.13
N ALA A 140 -8.43 16.10 -12.56
CA ALA A 140 -7.50 15.30 -13.35
C ALA A 140 -8.25 14.32 -14.28
N VAL A 141 -7.72 14.15 -15.50
CA VAL A 141 -8.33 13.28 -16.51
C VAL A 141 -7.35 12.16 -16.87
N PRO A 142 -7.70 10.89 -16.63
CA PRO A 142 -6.87 9.77 -17.05
C PRO A 142 -6.85 9.66 -18.58
N SER A 143 -5.70 9.34 -19.16
CA SER A 143 -5.61 8.98 -20.57
C SER A 143 -5.86 7.48 -20.70
N ILE A 144 -7.00 7.12 -21.27
CA ILE A 144 -7.36 5.74 -21.58
C ILE A 144 -6.82 5.45 -22.98
N GLY A 145 -5.58 5.01 -23.10
CA GLY A 145 -5.00 4.52 -24.35
C GLY A 145 -4.69 3.04 -24.25
N GLU A 146 -4.61 2.37 -25.40
CA GLU A 146 -4.16 0.99 -25.50
C GLU A 146 -2.69 0.89 -25.06
N THR A 147 -2.48 0.60 -23.80
CA THR A 147 -1.22 0.08 -23.30
C THR A 147 -1.49 -1.35 -22.87
N GLY A 148 -0.63 -2.27 -23.26
CA GLY A 148 -0.71 -3.64 -22.77
C GLY A 148 -0.93 -3.63 -21.26
N ALA A 149 -1.78 -4.49 -20.75
CA ALA A 149 -2.03 -4.62 -19.33
C ALA A 149 -0.78 -5.23 -18.68
N PRO A 150 0.07 -4.45 -17.98
CA PRO A 150 1.24 -5.01 -17.33
C PRO A 150 0.79 -5.94 -16.20
N VAL A 151 1.57 -7.00 -15.99
CA VAL A 151 1.35 -7.93 -14.89
C VAL A 151 2.31 -7.58 -13.77
N TRP A 152 1.80 -7.50 -12.56
CA TRP A 152 2.58 -7.38 -11.35
C TRP A 152 2.66 -8.74 -10.66
N PRO A 153 3.78 -9.47 -10.78
CA PRO A 153 3.99 -10.70 -10.02
C PRO A 153 4.19 -10.32 -8.55
N VAL A 154 3.20 -10.66 -7.72
CA VAL A 154 3.24 -10.39 -6.29
C VAL A 154 3.77 -11.65 -5.59
N ASP A 155 4.99 -11.56 -5.10
CA ASP A 155 5.72 -12.63 -4.43
C ASP A 155 6.01 -12.32 -2.94
N GLY A 156 5.41 -11.26 -2.41
CA GLY A 156 5.60 -10.84 -1.03
C GLY A 156 4.82 -9.58 -0.67
N TYR A 157 4.90 -9.24 0.61
CA TYR A 157 4.38 -7.99 1.18
C TYR A 157 5.34 -7.45 2.24
N ALA A 158 5.11 -6.24 2.72
CA ALA A 158 6.00 -5.59 3.65
C ALA A 158 5.26 -4.91 4.82
N LEU A 159 5.93 -4.82 5.97
CA LEU A 159 5.62 -3.89 7.04
C LEU A 159 6.43 -2.60 6.79
N VAL A 160 5.76 -1.47 6.75
CA VAL A 160 6.32 -0.20 6.34
C VAL A 160 6.10 0.86 7.41
N ARG A 161 7.13 1.70 7.64
CA ARG A 161 7.04 2.90 8.47
C ARG A 161 6.86 4.13 7.60
N SER A 162 5.93 4.99 7.97
CA SER A 162 5.76 6.33 7.40
C SER A 162 6.37 7.36 8.34
N ALA A 163 7.37 8.10 7.87
CA ALA A 163 8.04 9.14 8.66
C ALA A 163 8.52 10.29 7.77
N GLY A 164 8.14 11.52 8.07
CA GLY A 164 8.64 12.71 7.38
C GLY A 164 8.42 12.69 5.86
N GLY A 165 7.30 12.14 5.39
CA GLY A 165 6.98 12.03 3.96
C GLY A 165 7.73 10.91 3.23
N ARG A 166 8.52 10.09 3.92
CA ARG A 166 9.22 8.91 3.39
C ARG A 166 8.60 7.64 3.92
N TYR A 167 8.85 6.53 3.21
CA TYR A 167 8.47 5.19 3.60
C TYR A 167 9.71 4.32 3.74
N ASP A 168 9.84 3.68 4.90
CA ASP A 168 10.93 2.74 5.19
C ASP A 168 10.33 1.34 5.31
N LEU A 169 10.79 0.41 4.49
CA LEU A 169 10.44 -1.01 4.61
C LEU A 169 11.17 -1.59 5.83
N LEU A 170 10.41 -1.92 6.87
CA LEU A 170 10.98 -2.47 8.11
C LEU A 170 11.18 -3.97 8.03
N GLN A 171 10.25 -4.67 7.37
CA GLN A 171 10.28 -6.11 7.19
C GLN A 171 9.59 -6.49 5.88
N SER A 172 10.19 -7.40 5.14
CA SER A 172 9.59 -8.03 3.96
C SER A 172 9.26 -9.50 4.25
N TYR A 173 8.11 -9.94 3.76
CA TYR A 173 7.61 -11.30 3.91
C TYR A 173 7.46 -11.89 2.51
N ALA A 174 8.25 -12.90 2.19
CA ALA A 174 8.20 -13.56 0.89
C ALA A 174 7.07 -14.61 0.85
N ALA A 175 6.50 -14.81 -0.34
CA ALA A 175 5.62 -15.92 -0.61
C ALA A 175 6.36 -17.27 -0.43
N ALA A 176 5.64 -18.29 -0.02
CA ALA A 176 6.20 -19.63 0.03
C ALA A 176 6.66 -20.06 -1.38
N LYS A 177 7.89 -20.55 -1.47
CA LYS A 177 8.34 -21.20 -2.72
C LYS A 177 7.58 -22.52 -2.83
N GLY A 178 6.79 -22.67 -3.89
CA GLY A 178 6.14 -23.93 -4.23
C GLY A 178 7.16 -25.01 -4.64
#